data_14496a085c64f884ed03fa754452b0ba
#
_entry.id   14496a085c64f884ed03fa754452b0ba
#
_cell.length_a   1.000
_cell.length_b   1.000
_cell.length_c   1.000
_cell.angle_alpha   90.00
_cell.angle_beta   90.00
_cell.angle_gamma   90.00
#
_symmetry.space_group_name_H-M   'P 1'
#
loop_
_entity.id
_entity.type
_entity.pdbx_description
1 polymer ?
#
loop_
_entity_poly.entity_id
_entity_poly.type
_entity_poly.pdbx_seq_one_letter_code
_entity_poly.pdbx_strand_id
1 'polypeptide(L)'
;VWWSSPGNPAGAVLAAEQMAAIGAAARGIGAVVLSDECYALMQWGNVDVEADADTLASTPCALRPDVCGGSAQGVLVLYSLSKQSNMAGYRTAFIAGDKSLIVPMTAYRKQIGQIIHGPVQAAMAVGLRDLESVKAQRKRYANRLGILVSALRAYGYCTDIPDGALYVWVKAKSGDCWKDMEQLARIGIIASPGEFYGAPEYLRFSATAGDAAIADAAERLAR
;
A
#
# COMPACT_ATOMS: atom_id res chain seq x y z
N VAL A 1 13.28 -2.10 -13.38
CA VAL A 1 11.85 -1.76 -13.41
C VAL A 1 11.33 -1.75 -11.98
N TRP A 2 10.58 -0.71 -11.58
CA TRP A 2 9.97 -0.62 -10.24
C TRP A 2 8.46 -0.42 -10.39
N TRP A 3 7.68 -1.17 -9.63
CA TRP A 3 6.25 -0.91 -9.43
C TRP A 3 5.85 -1.04 -7.97
N SER A 4 4.70 -0.48 -7.60
CA SER A 4 4.06 -0.68 -6.30
C SER A 4 2.64 -1.23 -6.53
N SER A 5 2.31 -2.36 -5.89
CA SER A 5 0.99 -2.97 -6.01
C SER A 5 0.57 -3.63 -4.67
N PRO A 6 -0.50 -3.13 -4.06
CA PRO A 6 -1.27 -1.91 -4.35
C PRO A 6 -0.45 -0.62 -4.32
N GLY A 7 -0.77 0.32 -5.20
CA GLY A 7 -0.01 1.55 -5.39
C GLY A 7 -0.42 2.70 -4.44
N ASN A 8 0.54 3.51 -4.05
CA ASN A 8 0.33 4.79 -3.39
C ASN A 8 0.76 5.90 -4.38
N PRO A 9 -0.10 6.87 -4.74
CA PRO A 9 -1.33 7.28 -4.06
C PRO A 9 -2.63 6.66 -4.58
N ALA A 10 -2.64 6.06 -5.79
CA ALA A 10 -3.86 5.78 -6.54
C ALA A 10 -4.65 4.54 -6.05
N GLY A 11 -4.03 3.66 -5.26
CA GLY A 11 -4.67 2.44 -4.80
C GLY A 11 -4.86 1.35 -5.87
N ALA A 12 -4.26 1.53 -7.06
CA ALA A 12 -4.36 0.55 -8.14
C ALA A 12 -3.65 -0.76 -7.79
N VAL A 13 -4.23 -1.88 -8.19
CA VAL A 13 -3.71 -3.23 -7.99
C VAL A 13 -3.38 -3.85 -9.34
N LEU A 14 -2.16 -4.36 -9.49
CA LEU A 14 -1.77 -5.13 -10.67
C LEU A 14 -2.29 -6.57 -10.54
N ALA A 15 -2.92 -7.06 -11.59
CA ALA A 15 -3.27 -8.47 -11.71
C ALA A 15 -2.00 -9.33 -11.89
N ALA A 16 -2.09 -10.63 -11.57
CA ALA A 16 -0.97 -11.55 -11.69
C ALA A 16 -0.41 -11.60 -13.13
N GLU A 17 -1.30 -11.58 -14.13
CA GLU A 17 -0.93 -11.59 -15.55
C GLU A 17 -0.17 -10.31 -15.96
N GLN A 18 -0.56 -9.15 -15.41
CA GLN A 18 0.14 -7.88 -15.66
C GLN A 18 1.54 -7.90 -15.04
N MET A 19 1.67 -8.37 -13.79
CA MET A 19 2.96 -8.55 -13.14
C MET A 19 3.86 -9.50 -13.94
N ALA A 20 3.31 -10.63 -14.42
CA ALA A 20 4.03 -11.61 -15.22
C ALA A 20 4.53 -11.00 -16.54
N ALA A 21 3.68 -10.25 -17.25
CA ALA A 21 4.03 -9.59 -18.50
C ALA A 21 5.15 -8.55 -18.32
N ILE A 22 5.05 -7.70 -17.30
CA ILE A 22 6.09 -6.70 -16.97
C ILE A 22 7.38 -7.41 -16.57
N GLY A 23 7.31 -8.47 -15.77
CA GLY A 23 8.47 -9.27 -15.36
C GLY A 23 9.16 -9.95 -16.55
N ALA A 24 8.40 -10.49 -17.50
CA ALA A 24 8.95 -11.07 -18.72
C ALA A 24 9.64 -10.01 -19.60
N ALA A 25 9.03 -8.84 -19.78
CA ALA A 25 9.61 -7.74 -20.52
C ALA A 25 10.91 -7.24 -19.87
N ALA A 26 10.94 -7.10 -18.54
CA ALA A 26 12.13 -6.72 -17.79
C ALA A 26 13.27 -7.72 -17.99
N ARG A 27 12.99 -9.02 -17.90
CA ARG A 27 13.99 -10.07 -18.17
C ARG A 27 14.52 -10.01 -19.62
N GLY A 28 13.66 -9.72 -20.59
CA GLY A 28 14.03 -9.60 -22.00
C GLY A 28 15.07 -8.53 -22.28
N ILE A 29 15.15 -7.51 -21.43
CA ILE A 29 16.14 -6.42 -21.54
C ILE A 29 17.24 -6.50 -20.45
N GLY A 30 17.31 -7.60 -19.69
CA GLY A 30 18.29 -7.77 -18.61
C GLY A 30 18.07 -6.84 -17.40
N ALA A 31 16.87 -6.30 -17.20
CA ALA A 31 16.55 -5.41 -16.10
C ALA A 31 16.06 -6.19 -14.87
N VAL A 32 16.39 -5.68 -13.68
CA VAL A 32 15.88 -6.18 -12.40
C VAL A 32 14.49 -5.60 -12.14
N VAL A 33 13.60 -6.43 -11.62
CA VAL A 33 12.29 -6.04 -11.12
C VAL A 33 12.36 -5.79 -9.62
N LEU A 34 11.86 -4.64 -9.19
CA LEU A 34 11.62 -4.27 -7.79
C LEU A 34 10.11 -4.13 -7.60
N SER A 35 9.50 -5.10 -6.92
CA SER A 35 8.07 -5.09 -6.61
C SER A 35 7.87 -4.61 -5.18
N ASP A 36 7.34 -3.40 -5.00
CA ASP A 36 6.93 -2.90 -3.69
C ASP A 36 5.52 -3.41 -3.37
N GLU A 37 5.47 -4.39 -2.45
CA GLU A 37 4.25 -5.08 -2.05
C GLU A 37 3.84 -4.73 -0.61
N CYS A 38 4.26 -3.57 -0.08
CA CYS A 38 3.98 -3.15 1.30
C CYS A 38 2.48 -3.06 1.62
N TYR A 39 1.62 -2.96 0.62
CA TYR A 39 0.16 -2.96 0.76
C TYR A 39 -0.51 -4.25 0.27
N ALA A 40 0.24 -5.32 -0.02
CA ALA A 40 -0.30 -6.53 -0.64
C ALA A 40 -1.55 -7.09 0.06
N LEU A 41 -1.57 -7.08 1.39
CA LEU A 41 -2.73 -7.53 2.18
C LEU A 41 -3.82 -6.45 2.37
N MET A 42 -3.66 -5.26 1.80
CA MET A 42 -4.62 -4.16 1.86
C MET A 42 -5.29 -3.97 0.50
N GLN A 43 -6.06 -4.97 0.08
CA GLN A 43 -6.87 -4.98 -1.13
C GLN A 43 -8.35 -5.03 -0.74
N TRP A 44 -9.20 -4.24 -1.42
CA TRP A 44 -10.60 -4.00 -1.04
C TRP A 44 -11.61 -4.44 -2.10
N GLY A 45 -11.17 -4.78 -3.31
CA GLY A 45 -12.01 -5.25 -4.40
C GLY A 45 -12.77 -6.53 -4.05
N ASN A 46 -12.70 -7.56 -4.87
CA ASN A 46 -13.40 -8.84 -4.66
C ASN A 46 -12.86 -9.71 -3.51
N VAL A 47 -12.07 -9.15 -2.60
CA VAL A 47 -11.51 -9.87 -1.45
C VAL A 47 -12.44 -9.66 -0.26
N ASP A 48 -13.13 -10.71 0.15
CA ASP A 48 -13.94 -10.73 1.38
C ASP A 48 -13.07 -10.27 2.57
N VAL A 49 -13.57 -9.30 3.34
CA VAL A 49 -12.87 -8.74 4.51
C VAL A 49 -12.66 -9.80 5.59
N GLU A 50 -13.48 -10.85 5.59
CA GLU A 50 -13.38 -12.03 6.47
C GLU A 50 -12.53 -13.16 5.87
N ALA A 51 -11.84 -12.86 4.75
CA ALA A 51 -11.03 -13.80 4.03
C ALA A 51 -10.09 -14.61 4.94
N ASP A 52 -10.12 -15.91 4.75
CA ASP A 52 -9.24 -16.88 5.39
C ASP A 52 -7.78 -16.78 4.87
N ALA A 53 -6.92 -17.65 5.39
CA ALA A 53 -5.53 -17.75 4.96
C ALA A 53 -5.39 -18.01 3.45
N ASP A 54 -6.33 -18.73 2.84
CA ASP A 54 -6.28 -19.10 1.42
C ASP A 54 -6.55 -17.88 0.53
N THR A 55 -7.47 -17.01 0.92
CA THR A 55 -7.71 -15.73 0.21
C THR A 55 -6.51 -14.79 0.31
N LEU A 56 -5.85 -14.75 1.47
CA LEU A 56 -4.61 -13.98 1.62
C LEU A 56 -3.48 -14.59 0.77
N ALA A 57 -3.42 -15.92 0.65
CA ALA A 57 -2.47 -16.63 -0.20
C ALA A 57 -2.71 -16.38 -1.71
N SER A 58 -3.93 -16.01 -2.12
CA SER A 58 -4.26 -15.69 -3.51
C SER A 58 -3.82 -14.28 -3.95
N THR A 59 -3.38 -13.43 -3.02
CA THR A 59 -2.91 -12.07 -3.31
C THR A 59 -1.80 -12.10 -4.36
N PRO A 60 -1.88 -11.30 -5.44
CA PRO A 60 -0.80 -11.21 -6.42
C PRO A 60 0.52 -10.82 -5.77
N CYS A 61 1.58 -11.56 -6.10
CA CYS A 61 2.95 -11.31 -5.63
C CYS A 61 3.92 -11.65 -6.74
N ALA A 62 4.95 -10.83 -6.94
CA ALA A 62 5.93 -11.03 -8.02
C ALA A 62 6.73 -12.32 -7.90
N LEU A 63 6.79 -12.96 -6.73
CA LEU A 63 7.49 -14.23 -6.50
C LEU A 63 6.58 -15.47 -6.60
N ARG A 64 5.29 -15.30 -6.86
CA ARG A 64 4.42 -16.47 -7.11
C ARG A 64 4.90 -17.20 -8.37
N PRO A 65 4.89 -18.53 -8.38
CA PRO A 65 5.37 -19.32 -9.53
C PRO A 65 4.65 -18.99 -10.85
N ASP A 66 3.34 -18.68 -10.79
CA ASP A 66 2.53 -18.28 -11.94
C ASP A 66 2.87 -16.86 -12.45
N VAL A 67 3.50 -16.02 -11.61
CA VAL A 67 3.93 -14.67 -11.97
C VAL A 67 5.40 -14.65 -12.44
N CYS A 68 6.32 -15.26 -11.68
CA CYS A 68 7.74 -15.24 -12.00
C CYS A 68 8.19 -16.37 -12.97
N GLY A 69 7.28 -17.24 -13.40
CA GLY A 69 7.60 -18.38 -14.25
C GLY A 69 8.44 -19.45 -13.54
N GLY A 70 8.27 -19.60 -12.23
CA GLY A 70 8.98 -20.54 -11.38
C GLY A 70 10.42 -20.15 -11.04
N SER A 71 10.90 -18.97 -11.43
CA SER A 71 12.25 -18.47 -11.16
C SER A 71 12.25 -17.06 -10.59
N ALA A 72 12.87 -16.88 -9.44
CA ALA A 72 13.07 -15.55 -8.84
C ALA A 72 14.21 -14.73 -9.48
N GLN A 73 14.88 -15.26 -10.53
CA GLN A 73 15.99 -14.57 -11.15
C GLN A 73 15.59 -13.18 -11.65
N GLY A 74 16.35 -12.16 -11.25
CA GLY A 74 16.08 -10.76 -11.58
C GLY A 74 14.86 -10.14 -10.87
N VAL A 75 14.24 -10.81 -9.87
CA VAL A 75 13.06 -10.32 -9.17
C VAL A 75 13.37 -10.11 -7.70
N LEU A 76 13.04 -8.93 -7.18
CA LEU A 76 13.08 -8.58 -5.75
C LEU A 76 11.72 -8.04 -5.31
N VAL A 77 11.16 -8.64 -4.26
CA VAL A 77 9.96 -8.16 -3.57
C VAL A 77 10.37 -7.41 -2.31
N LEU A 78 9.86 -6.22 -2.13
CA LEU A 78 10.01 -5.41 -0.93
C LEU A 78 8.71 -5.47 -0.11
N TYR A 79 8.83 -5.82 1.17
CA TYR A 79 7.67 -5.98 2.03
C TYR A 79 7.89 -5.40 3.43
N SER A 80 6.85 -4.85 4.03
CA SER A 80 6.91 -4.24 5.35
C SER A 80 5.64 -4.54 6.16
N LEU A 81 5.80 -4.71 7.48
CA LEU A 81 4.70 -4.83 8.42
C LEU A 81 4.10 -3.48 8.82
N SER A 82 4.64 -2.38 8.30
CA SER A 82 4.17 -1.03 8.61
C SER A 82 2.67 -0.85 8.41
N LYS A 83 2.09 -1.51 7.40
CA LYS A 83 0.68 -1.35 7.02
C LYS A 83 -0.19 -2.51 7.49
N GLN A 84 0.20 -3.76 7.20
CA GLN A 84 -0.59 -4.92 7.59
C GLN A 84 -0.74 -5.08 9.10
N SER A 85 0.33 -4.81 9.87
CA SER A 85 0.41 -5.05 11.31
C SER A 85 0.54 -3.77 12.15
N ASN A 86 0.30 -2.61 11.52
CA ASN A 86 0.40 -1.30 12.19
C ASN A 86 1.77 -1.04 12.87
N MET A 87 2.84 -1.61 12.32
CA MET A 87 4.20 -1.59 12.88
C MET A 87 5.11 -0.55 12.22
N ALA A 88 4.56 0.56 11.74
CA ALA A 88 5.34 1.61 11.07
C ALA A 88 6.47 2.19 11.94
N GLY A 89 6.25 2.30 13.26
CA GLY A 89 7.23 2.79 14.23
C GLY A 89 8.45 1.89 14.42
N TYR A 90 8.34 0.59 14.13
CA TYR A 90 9.45 -0.36 14.23
C TYR A 90 10.48 -0.22 13.13
N ARG A 91 10.20 0.51 12.06
CA ARG A 91 11.10 0.74 10.92
C ARG A 91 11.68 -0.54 10.35
N THR A 92 10.84 -1.57 10.16
CA THR A 92 11.28 -2.88 9.69
C THR A 92 10.59 -3.27 8.38
N ALA A 93 11.40 -3.86 7.51
CA ALA A 93 11.01 -4.39 6.21
C ALA A 93 11.95 -5.53 5.83
N PHE A 94 11.57 -6.33 4.85
CA PHE A 94 12.45 -7.32 4.25
C PHE A 94 12.41 -7.24 2.72
N ILE A 95 13.44 -7.81 2.11
CA ILE A 95 13.51 -8.04 0.67
C ILE A 95 13.67 -9.53 0.44
N ALA A 96 12.88 -10.08 -0.46
CA ALA A 96 12.94 -11.47 -0.88
C ALA A 96 13.11 -11.56 -2.40
N GLY A 97 13.70 -12.64 -2.91
CA GLY A 97 13.81 -12.85 -4.35
C GLY A 97 15.15 -13.44 -4.78
N ASP A 98 15.72 -12.92 -5.84
CA ASP A 98 16.94 -13.41 -6.47
C ASP A 98 18.13 -13.49 -5.50
N LYS A 99 18.56 -14.71 -5.21
CA LYS A 99 19.69 -14.98 -4.30
C LYS A 99 20.98 -14.29 -4.74
N SER A 100 21.20 -14.20 -6.05
CA SER A 100 22.42 -13.57 -6.59
C SER A 100 22.49 -12.07 -6.31
N LEU A 101 21.34 -11.42 -6.09
CA LEU A 101 21.21 -10.02 -5.68
C LEU A 101 21.15 -9.87 -4.15
N ILE A 102 20.41 -10.75 -3.46
CA ILE A 102 20.21 -10.66 -2.00
C ILE A 102 21.53 -10.87 -1.23
N VAL A 103 22.37 -11.84 -1.62
CA VAL A 103 23.60 -12.17 -0.90
C VAL A 103 24.58 -10.99 -0.86
N PRO A 104 24.99 -10.39 -2.00
CA PRO A 104 25.91 -9.26 -1.98
C PRO A 104 25.30 -8.01 -1.33
N MET A 105 24.00 -7.77 -1.52
CA MET A 105 23.31 -6.66 -0.88
C MET A 105 23.31 -6.80 0.65
N THR A 106 23.10 -8.01 1.17
CA THR A 106 23.17 -8.28 2.62
C THR A 106 24.56 -8.04 3.17
N ALA A 107 25.60 -8.48 2.45
CA ALA A 107 26.99 -8.25 2.83
C ALA A 107 27.32 -6.75 2.86
N TYR A 108 26.92 -6.01 1.83
CA TYR A 108 27.10 -4.56 1.75
C TYR A 108 26.41 -3.83 2.90
N ARG A 109 25.13 -4.15 3.18
CA ARG A 109 24.36 -3.54 4.28
C ARG A 109 25.01 -3.74 5.65
N LYS A 110 25.62 -4.91 5.90
CA LYS A 110 26.39 -5.17 7.13
C LYS A 110 27.58 -4.22 7.26
N GLN A 111 28.31 -3.99 6.17
CA GLN A 111 29.49 -3.12 6.18
C GLN A 111 29.17 -1.66 6.45
N ILE A 112 28.03 -1.17 5.95
CA ILE A 112 27.59 0.22 6.14
C ILE A 112 26.72 0.43 7.38
N GLY A 113 26.60 -0.58 8.25
CA GLY A 113 25.85 -0.48 9.51
C GLY A 113 24.32 -0.47 9.36
N GLN A 114 23.79 -0.80 8.19
CA GLN A 114 22.34 -0.87 7.96
C GLN A 114 21.76 -2.23 8.37
N ILE A 115 21.86 -2.55 9.65
CA ILE A 115 21.38 -3.81 10.23
C ILE A 115 20.18 -3.52 11.10
N ILE A 116 19.11 -4.29 10.92
CA ILE A 116 17.93 -4.22 11.78
C ILE A 116 18.27 -4.86 13.13
N HIS A 117 17.94 -4.19 14.23
CA HIS A 117 18.17 -4.69 15.58
C HIS A 117 17.44 -6.02 15.85
N GLY A 118 18.09 -6.94 16.57
CA GLY A 118 17.57 -8.27 16.87
C GLY A 118 16.16 -8.29 17.48
N PRO A 119 15.86 -7.48 18.51
CA PRO A 119 14.51 -7.40 19.07
C PRO A 119 13.43 -6.99 18.04
N VAL A 120 13.76 -6.08 17.10
CA VAL A 120 12.85 -5.65 16.03
C VAL A 120 12.62 -6.79 15.04
N GLN A 121 13.65 -7.57 14.70
CA GLN A 121 13.52 -8.76 13.85
C GLN A 121 12.63 -9.83 14.52
N ALA A 122 12.79 -10.05 15.82
CA ALA A 122 11.94 -10.96 16.58
C ALA A 122 10.47 -10.53 16.58
N ALA A 123 10.21 -9.25 16.83
CA ALA A 123 8.86 -8.69 16.75
C ALA A 123 8.26 -8.84 15.34
N MET A 124 9.06 -8.61 14.29
CA MET A 124 8.64 -8.81 12.90
C MET A 124 8.25 -10.27 12.64
N ALA A 125 9.06 -11.23 13.12
CA ALA A 125 8.78 -12.65 12.93
C ALA A 125 7.46 -13.09 13.60
N VAL A 126 7.09 -12.49 14.72
CA VAL A 126 5.78 -12.69 15.38
C VAL A 126 4.67 -12.06 14.54
N GLY A 127 4.81 -10.79 14.14
CA GLY A 127 3.81 -10.08 13.35
C GLY A 127 3.51 -10.74 11.99
N LEU A 128 4.49 -11.39 11.36
CA LEU A 128 4.29 -12.16 10.12
C LEU A 128 3.43 -13.42 10.30
N ARG A 129 3.32 -13.93 11.53
CA ARG A 129 2.49 -15.12 11.85
C ARG A 129 1.12 -14.76 12.39
N ASP A 130 0.90 -13.50 12.78
CA ASP A 130 -0.34 -13.03 13.41
C ASP A 130 -1.36 -12.59 12.36
N LEU A 131 -1.99 -13.58 11.71
CA LEU A 131 -3.02 -13.33 10.70
C LEU A 131 -4.31 -12.76 11.31
N GLU A 132 -4.62 -13.06 12.56
CA GLU A 132 -5.83 -12.55 13.22
C GLU A 132 -5.77 -11.03 13.41
N SER A 133 -4.62 -10.51 13.85
CA SER A 133 -4.41 -9.06 13.91
C SER A 133 -4.48 -8.40 12.53
N VAL A 134 -3.98 -9.07 11.48
CA VAL A 134 -4.08 -8.58 10.10
C VAL A 134 -5.54 -8.47 9.66
N LYS A 135 -6.37 -9.52 9.90
CA LYS A 135 -7.80 -9.51 9.59
C LYS A 135 -8.53 -8.38 10.32
N ALA A 136 -8.29 -8.26 11.63
CA ALA A 136 -8.88 -7.20 12.43
C ALA A 136 -8.50 -5.80 11.92
N GLN A 137 -7.26 -5.59 11.53
CA GLN A 137 -6.79 -4.32 11.00
C GLN A 137 -7.36 -4.03 9.60
N ARG A 138 -7.47 -5.02 8.73
CA ARG A 138 -8.14 -4.89 7.44
C ARG A 138 -9.60 -4.45 7.60
N LYS A 139 -10.35 -5.07 8.49
CA LYS A 139 -11.75 -4.71 8.77
C LYS A 139 -11.88 -3.25 9.21
N ARG A 140 -10.98 -2.77 10.07
CA ARG A 140 -10.94 -1.34 10.47
C ARG A 140 -10.69 -0.42 9.29
N TYR A 141 -9.71 -0.72 8.45
CA TYR A 141 -9.41 0.11 7.28
C TYR A 141 -10.52 0.10 6.24
N ALA A 142 -11.14 -1.05 5.97
CA ALA A 142 -12.28 -1.15 5.06
C ALA A 142 -13.44 -0.28 5.54
N ASN A 143 -13.77 -0.32 6.85
CA ASN A 143 -14.80 0.52 7.45
C ASN A 143 -14.47 2.02 7.33
N ARG A 144 -13.23 2.41 7.66
CA ARG A 144 -12.78 3.82 7.55
C ARG A 144 -12.81 4.33 6.13
N LEU A 145 -12.38 3.53 5.15
CA LEU A 145 -12.45 3.86 3.73
C LEU A 145 -13.90 4.05 3.28
N GLY A 146 -14.82 3.16 3.70
CA GLY A 146 -16.24 3.28 3.40
C GLY A 146 -16.85 4.58 3.92
N ILE A 147 -16.57 4.93 5.20
CA ILE A 147 -17.02 6.19 5.80
C ILE A 147 -16.44 7.38 5.06
N LEU A 148 -15.14 7.37 4.81
CA LEU A 148 -14.43 8.48 4.15
C LEU A 148 -14.91 8.70 2.71
N VAL A 149 -15.05 7.64 1.92
CA VAL A 149 -15.55 7.71 0.53
C VAL A 149 -16.98 8.25 0.50
N SER A 150 -17.86 7.77 1.39
CA SER A 150 -19.24 8.24 1.48
C SER A 150 -19.30 9.74 1.81
N ALA A 151 -18.49 10.20 2.77
CA ALA A 151 -18.42 11.61 3.15
C ALA A 151 -17.84 12.49 2.03
N LEU A 152 -16.78 12.04 1.36
CA LEU A 152 -16.18 12.76 0.23
C LEU A 152 -17.17 12.90 -0.94
N ARG A 153 -17.95 11.87 -1.22
CA ARG A 153 -19.02 11.94 -2.23
C ARG A 153 -20.11 12.96 -1.85
N ALA A 154 -20.55 12.95 -0.60
CA ALA A 154 -21.51 13.91 -0.10
C ALA A 154 -21.00 15.35 -0.19
N TYR A 155 -19.71 15.57 0.04
CA TYR A 155 -19.04 16.87 -0.12
C TYR A 155 -18.86 17.29 -1.58
N GLY A 156 -19.08 16.39 -2.54
CA GLY A 156 -19.06 16.66 -3.98
C GLY A 156 -17.80 16.20 -4.71
N TYR A 157 -16.97 15.33 -4.12
CA TYR A 157 -15.91 14.63 -4.84
C TYR A 157 -16.45 13.40 -5.58
N CYS A 158 -15.98 13.20 -6.81
CA CYS A 158 -16.27 11.98 -7.56
C CYS A 158 -15.19 10.93 -7.22
N THR A 159 -15.54 9.96 -6.39
CA THR A 159 -14.60 8.94 -5.92
C THR A 159 -15.29 7.64 -5.56
N ASP A 160 -14.53 6.55 -5.57
CA ASP A 160 -14.94 5.20 -5.18
C ASP A 160 -13.97 4.62 -4.15
N ILE A 161 -14.33 3.47 -3.56
CA ILE A 161 -13.40 2.69 -2.75
C ILE A 161 -12.26 2.24 -3.68
N PRO A 162 -10.98 2.51 -3.33
CA PRO A 162 -9.86 2.08 -4.15
C PRO A 162 -9.77 0.55 -4.22
N ASP A 163 -9.07 0.00 -5.22
CA ASP A 163 -8.82 -1.44 -5.29
C ASP A 163 -7.90 -1.92 -4.15
N GLY A 164 -7.03 -1.04 -3.67
CA GLY A 164 -6.12 -1.37 -2.57
C GLY A 164 -5.50 -0.14 -1.89
N ALA A 165 -4.51 -0.39 -1.02
CA ALA A 165 -3.85 0.59 -0.16
C ALA A 165 -4.81 1.24 0.86
N LEU A 166 -4.46 2.40 1.41
CA LEU A 166 -5.16 3.04 2.53
C LEU A 166 -5.58 4.48 2.19
N TYR A 167 -5.67 4.80 0.90
CA TYR A 167 -5.83 6.15 0.42
C TYR A 167 -6.97 6.26 -0.57
N VAL A 168 -7.73 7.36 -0.46
CA VAL A 168 -8.66 7.79 -1.49
C VAL A 168 -7.94 8.83 -2.34
N TRP A 169 -7.71 8.51 -3.60
CA TRP A 169 -7.09 9.38 -4.60
C TRP A 169 -8.17 9.97 -5.47
N VAL A 170 -8.37 11.27 -5.40
CA VAL A 170 -9.52 11.92 -6.00
C VAL A 170 -9.11 13.21 -6.72
N LYS A 171 -9.75 13.47 -7.85
CA LYS A 171 -9.56 14.71 -8.59
C LYS A 171 -10.11 15.90 -7.79
N ALA A 172 -9.33 16.96 -7.68
CA ALA A 172 -9.73 18.20 -7.03
C ALA A 172 -10.95 18.80 -7.75
N LYS A 173 -11.95 19.28 -7.01
CA LYS A 173 -13.18 19.87 -7.58
C LYS A 173 -12.88 21.15 -8.37
N SER A 174 -11.93 21.93 -7.89
CA SER A 174 -11.46 23.15 -8.57
C SER A 174 -10.47 22.89 -9.71
N GLY A 175 -9.99 21.63 -9.86
CA GLY A 175 -8.88 21.27 -10.75
C GLY A 175 -7.50 21.63 -10.21
N ASP A 176 -7.41 22.12 -8.98
CA ASP A 176 -6.18 22.56 -8.31
C ASP A 176 -6.19 22.09 -6.85
N CYS A 177 -5.21 21.25 -6.50
CA CYS A 177 -5.17 20.65 -5.17
C CYS A 177 -5.04 21.68 -4.05
N TRP A 178 -4.33 22.78 -4.24
CA TRP A 178 -4.12 23.80 -3.22
C TRP A 178 -5.38 24.61 -2.94
N LYS A 179 -6.16 24.95 -3.99
CA LYS A 179 -7.45 25.61 -3.82
C LYS A 179 -8.44 24.76 -3.04
N ASP A 180 -8.51 23.48 -3.36
CA ASP A 180 -9.34 22.55 -2.59
C ASP A 180 -8.82 22.37 -1.16
N MET A 181 -7.50 22.33 -0.96
CA MET A 181 -6.87 22.26 0.37
C MET A 181 -7.24 23.45 1.25
N GLU A 182 -7.29 24.67 0.70
CA GLU A 182 -7.73 25.84 1.46
C GLU A 182 -9.18 25.72 1.93
N GLN A 183 -10.07 25.21 1.09
CA GLN A 183 -11.48 24.98 1.45
C GLN A 183 -11.61 23.91 2.53
N LEU A 184 -10.90 22.80 2.37
CA LEU A 184 -10.87 21.70 3.34
C LEU A 184 -10.28 22.15 4.70
N ALA A 185 -9.23 22.96 4.68
CA ALA A 185 -8.60 23.48 5.90
C ALA A 185 -9.56 24.36 6.72
N ARG A 186 -10.48 25.11 6.07
CA ARG A 186 -11.49 25.94 6.74
C ARG A 186 -12.46 25.10 7.58
N ILE A 187 -12.68 23.84 7.19
CA ILE A 187 -13.50 22.88 7.96
C ILE A 187 -12.63 21.91 8.79
N GLY A 188 -11.32 22.21 8.90
CA GLY A 188 -10.37 21.45 9.72
C GLY A 188 -9.96 20.11 9.14
N ILE A 189 -9.98 19.95 7.80
CA ILE A 189 -9.55 18.74 7.11
C ILE A 189 -8.28 19.04 6.32
N ILE A 190 -7.26 18.21 6.49
CA ILE A 190 -5.99 18.30 5.78
C ILE A 190 -5.79 17.01 4.97
N ALA A 191 -5.84 17.14 3.65
CA ALA A 191 -5.45 16.09 2.71
C ALA A 191 -3.97 16.24 2.32
N SER A 192 -3.44 15.32 1.53
CA SER A 192 -2.14 15.49 0.90
C SER A 192 -2.33 16.03 -0.51
N PRO A 193 -1.70 17.15 -0.90
CA PRO A 193 -1.85 17.69 -2.24
C PRO A 193 -1.22 16.76 -3.26
N GLY A 194 -1.90 16.59 -4.39
CA GLY A 194 -1.47 15.70 -5.46
C GLY A 194 -0.17 16.16 -6.13
N GLU A 195 0.15 17.45 -6.03
CA GLU A 195 1.43 18.00 -6.51
C GLU A 195 2.64 17.24 -5.95
N PHE A 196 2.59 16.75 -4.70
CA PHE A 196 3.66 15.93 -4.10
C PHE A 196 3.87 14.58 -4.80
N TYR A 197 2.92 14.19 -5.65
CA TYR A 197 2.92 12.94 -6.44
C TYR A 197 2.98 13.22 -7.94
N GLY A 198 3.25 14.47 -8.35
CA GLY A 198 3.31 14.88 -9.76
C GLY A 198 1.93 15.05 -10.44
N ALA A 199 0.84 15.17 -9.66
CA ALA A 199 -0.52 15.32 -10.16
C ALA A 199 -1.25 16.46 -9.41
N PRO A 200 -0.96 17.72 -9.73
CA PRO A 200 -1.47 18.90 -9.00
C PRO A 200 -3.00 19.05 -9.05
N GLU A 201 -3.67 18.36 -9.95
CA GLU A 201 -5.13 18.32 -10.06
C GLU A 201 -5.80 17.25 -9.16
N TYR A 202 -5.04 16.55 -8.29
CA TYR A 202 -5.56 15.52 -7.40
C TYR A 202 -5.30 15.83 -5.92
N LEU A 203 -6.02 15.10 -5.05
CA LEU A 203 -5.84 15.05 -3.60
C LEU A 203 -5.75 13.60 -3.13
N ARG A 204 -4.96 13.36 -2.08
CA ARG A 204 -4.92 12.06 -1.40
C ARG A 204 -5.45 12.21 0.02
N PHE A 205 -6.54 11.52 0.33
CA PHE A 205 -7.05 11.35 1.69
C PHE A 205 -6.58 10.01 2.26
N SER A 206 -6.33 9.96 3.57
CA SER A 206 -5.78 8.76 4.23
C SER A 206 -6.74 8.21 5.28
N ALA A 207 -6.97 6.90 5.25
CA ALA A 207 -7.75 6.17 6.26
C ALA A 207 -6.91 5.74 7.48
N THR A 208 -5.70 6.27 7.65
CA THR A 208 -4.78 5.87 8.74
C THR A 208 -5.06 6.56 10.08
N ALA A 209 -5.88 7.58 10.11
CA ALA A 209 -6.34 8.21 11.34
C ALA A 209 -7.22 7.25 12.17
N GLY A 210 -7.39 7.52 13.47
CA GLY A 210 -8.25 6.74 14.34
C GLY A 210 -9.73 6.83 13.98
N ASP A 211 -10.56 5.87 14.44
CA ASP A 211 -11.97 5.79 14.09
C ASP A 211 -12.75 7.07 14.42
N ALA A 212 -12.48 7.66 15.60
CA ALA A 212 -13.11 8.92 16.03
C ALA A 212 -12.74 10.10 15.10
N ALA A 213 -11.49 10.17 14.63
CA ALA A 213 -11.05 11.23 13.73
C ALA A 213 -11.66 11.08 12.34
N ILE A 214 -11.84 9.85 11.85
CA ILE A 214 -12.54 9.58 10.58
C ILE A 214 -14.02 9.95 10.68
N ALA A 215 -14.67 9.62 11.79
CA ALA A 215 -16.08 9.99 12.03
C ALA A 215 -16.25 11.53 12.10
N ASP A 216 -15.42 12.23 12.85
CA ASP A 216 -15.41 13.69 12.93
C ASP A 216 -15.17 14.35 11.55
N ALA A 217 -14.23 13.81 10.78
CA ALA A 217 -14.00 14.29 9.41
C ALA A 217 -15.23 14.10 8.51
N ALA A 218 -15.92 12.97 8.62
CA ALA A 218 -17.15 12.72 7.88
C ALA A 218 -18.27 13.71 8.27
N GLU A 219 -18.44 14.01 9.55
CA GLU A 219 -19.40 15.02 10.02
C GLU A 219 -19.07 16.43 9.49
N ARG A 220 -17.80 16.79 9.45
CA ARG A 220 -17.35 18.10 8.92
C ARG A 220 -17.58 18.22 7.42
N LEU A 221 -17.38 17.15 6.66
CA LEU A 221 -17.66 17.09 5.22
C LEU A 221 -19.16 17.13 4.89
N ALA A 222 -20.03 16.77 5.84
CA ALA A 222 -21.48 16.78 5.66
C ALA A 222 -22.13 18.15 5.93
N ARG A 223 -21.39 19.11 6.49
CA ARG A 223 -21.86 20.49 6.80
C ARG A 223 -21.72 21.41 5.60
#